data_280af1afb24893351acf9c56b08c2346
#
_entry.id   280af1afb24893351acf9c56b08c2346
#
_cell.length_a   1.000
_cell.length_b   1.000
_cell.length_c   1.000
_cell.angle_alpha   90.00
_cell.angle_beta   90.00
_cell.angle_gamma   90.00
#
_symmetry.space_group_name_H-M   'P 1'
#
loop_
_entity.id
_entity.type
_entity.pdbx_description
1 polymer ?
#
loop_
_entity_poly.entity_id
_entity_poly.type
_entity_poly.pdbx_seq_one_letter_code
_entity_poly.pdbx_strand_id
1 'polypeptide(L)'
;MSKILEGKKGLVVGIANDHSIAWGIAKSLSDEGASMYLTYQNDSIKKRVEPLSEKINCLGIMPCDVSETSSLENVCNGIKGNIDFFVHAVAYSDKNELSGKYLNTTRENFLRSMLISCFSFTEVSKEASKIIKDGGSLLTLTYESSKAIPNYNVMGVCKSALEASVKYLARDLGKKKIRVNAISAGPIKTLAASAIGDAKFLYKWNEDHSFLKRNVDIHDVGN
;
A
#
# COMPACT_ATOMS: atom_id res chain seq x y z
N MET A 1 15.14 23.78 10.29
CA MET A 1 13.66 23.72 10.36
C MET A 1 13.28 22.47 11.14
N SER A 2 12.28 22.54 12.00
CA SER A 2 11.75 21.33 12.67
C SER A 2 11.09 20.43 11.63
N LYS A 3 11.36 19.14 11.70
CA LYS A 3 10.72 18.15 10.82
C LYS A 3 9.25 17.99 11.24
N ILE A 4 8.34 18.01 10.27
CA ILE A 4 6.87 18.02 10.56
C ILE A 4 6.36 16.73 11.20
N LEU A 5 7.10 15.62 11.06
CA LEU A 5 6.75 14.30 11.63
C LEU A 5 7.71 13.89 12.77
N GLU A 6 8.46 14.82 13.35
CA GLU A 6 9.37 14.52 14.47
C GLU A 6 8.62 13.84 15.62
N GLY A 7 9.16 12.70 16.08
CA GLY A 7 8.57 11.90 17.15
C GLY A 7 7.32 11.08 16.78
N LYS A 8 6.86 11.13 15.52
CA LYS A 8 5.76 10.29 15.02
C LYS A 8 6.24 8.88 14.77
N LYS A 9 5.38 7.90 15.08
CA LYS A 9 5.63 6.47 14.88
C LYS A 9 4.60 5.86 13.96
N GLY A 10 5.01 4.91 13.12
CA GLY A 10 4.07 4.23 12.24
C GLY A 10 4.46 2.81 11.85
N LEU A 11 3.59 2.24 11.02
CA LEU A 11 3.79 0.93 10.38
C LEU A 11 3.60 1.11 8.87
N VAL A 12 4.53 0.59 8.07
CA VAL A 12 4.45 0.57 6.60
C VAL A 12 4.49 -0.88 6.11
N VAL A 13 3.44 -1.28 5.41
CA VAL A 13 3.28 -2.63 4.84
C VAL A 13 3.30 -2.56 3.31
N GLY A 14 4.10 -3.46 2.68
CA GLY A 14 4.14 -3.60 1.22
C GLY A 14 5.47 -3.23 0.57
N ILE A 15 6.56 -3.10 1.32
CA ILE A 15 7.88 -2.92 0.73
C ILE A 15 8.37 -4.26 0.18
N ALA A 16 8.67 -4.31 -1.12
CA ALA A 16 9.27 -5.47 -1.79
C ALA A 16 10.72 -5.21 -2.25
N ASN A 17 11.04 -3.95 -2.56
CA ASN A 17 12.35 -3.45 -2.96
C ASN A 17 12.36 -1.91 -2.91
N ASP A 18 13.47 -1.30 -3.34
CA ASP A 18 13.68 0.15 -3.43
C ASP A 18 12.86 0.88 -4.50
N HIS A 19 12.16 0.14 -5.37
CA HIS A 19 11.23 0.69 -6.37
C HIS A 19 9.76 0.61 -5.92
N SER A 20 9.49 0.07 -4.73
CA SER A 20 8.13 0.00 -4.18
C SER A 20 7.61 1.39 -3.80
N ILE A 21 6.34 1.67 -4.09
CA ILE A 21 5.69 2.92 -3.61
C ILE A 21 5.79 3.02 -2.08
N ALA A 22 5.61 1.90 -1.38
CA ALA A 22 5.79 1.83 0.07
C ALA A 22 7.17 2.30 0.53
N TRP A 23 8.24 2.03 -0.25
CA TRP A 23 9.58 2.51 0.05
C TRP A 23 9.69 4.04 -0.12
N GLY A 24 9.15 4.61 -1.21
CA GLY A 24 9.11 6.06 -1.42
C GLY A 24 8.40 6.77 -0.25
N ILE A 25 7.26 6.24 0.18
CA ILE A 25 6.52 6.76 1.34
C ILE A 25 7.36 6.63 2.62
N ALA A 26 7.93 5.46 2.91
CA ALA A 26 8.73 5.24 4.11
C ALA A 26 9.94 6.18 4.17
N LYS A 27 10.59 6.41 3.04
CA LYS A 27 11.74 7.34 2.93
C LYS A 27 11.33 8.77 3.22
N SER A 28 10.25 9.27 2.60
CA SER A 28 9.74 10.63 2.83
C SER A 28 9.30 10.85 4.28
N LEU A 29 8.58 9.88 4.86
CA LEU A 29 8.18 9.95 6.28
C LEU A 29 9.40 10.00 7.21
N SER A 30 10.46 9.22 6.92
CA SER A 30 11.69 9.23 7.69
C SER A 30 12.46 10.54 7.55
N ASP A 31 12.52 11.10 6.34
CA ASP A 31 13.19 12.38 6.09
C ASP A 31 12.52 13.52 6.87
N GLU A 32 11.20 13.42 7.07
CA GLU A 32 10.39 14.33 7.90
C GLU A 32 10.41 13.99 9.41
N GLY A 33 11.23 13.03 9.84
CA GLY A 33 11.50 12.75 11.26
C GLY A 33 10.66 11.64 11.87
N ALA A 34 9.78 10.98 11.12
CA ALA A 34 9.05 9.83 11.62
C ALA A 34 9.94 8.60 11.79
N SER A 35 9.58 7.76 12.74
CA SER A 35 10.14 6.42 12.91
C SER A 35 9.08 5.37 12.58
N MET A 36 9.46 4.22 12.02
CA MET A 36 8.46 3.24 11.61
C MET A 36 8.93 1.80 11.68
N TYR A 37 7.96 0.91 11.87
CA TYR A 37 8.13 -0.51 11.62
C TYR A 37 7.88 -0.79 10.15
N LEU A 38 8.63 -1.74 9.58
CA LEU A 38 8.44 -2.22 8.21
C LEU A 38 8.05 -3.70 8.22
N THR A 39 7.45 -4.16 7.15
CA THR A 39 7.14 -5.58 7.00
C THR A 39 7.72 -6.18 5.73
N TYR A 40 7.89 -7.50 5.77
CA TYR A 40 8.28 -8.32 4.63
C TYR A 40 7.41 -9.58 4.56
N GLN A 41 7.07 -10.06 3.36
CA GLN A 41 6.19 -11.22 3.22
C GLN A 41 6.91 -12.56 3.46
N ASN A 42 8.17 -12.68 3.01
CA ASN A 42 8.94 -13.92 3.08
C ASN A 42 10.45 -13.62 3.10
N ASP A 43 11.28 -14.64 3.27
CA ASP A 43 12.74 -14.50 3.38
C ASP A 43 13.38 -13.88 2.15
N SER A 44 12.86 -14.14 0.95
CA SER A 44 13.35 -13.50 -0.28
C SER A 44 13.13 -11.99 -0.27
N ILE A 45 11.99 -11.54 0.23
CA ILE A 45 11.69 -10.12 0.40
C ILE A 45 12.46 -9.54 1.58
N LYS A 46 12.60 -10.29 2.69
CA LYS A 46 13.43 -9.88 3.84
C LYS A 46 14.81 -9.41 3.44
N LYS A 47 15.52 -10.22 2.63
CA LYS A 47 16.87 -9.90 2.12
C LYS A 47 16.95 -8.56 1.37
N ARG A 48 15.84 -8.07 0.83
CA ARG A 48 15.76 -6.78 0.14
C ARG A 48 15.34 -5.65 1.06
N VAL A 49 14.46 -5.92 2.03
CA VAL A 49 13.94 -4.92 2.98
C VAL A 49 14.97 -4.60 4.07
N GLU A 50 15.72 -5.58 4.54
CA GLU A 50 16.70 -5.41 5.62
C GLU A 50 17.74 -4.32 5.32
N PRO A 51 18.45 -4.29 4.20
CA PRO A 51 19.38 -3.20 3.88
C PRO A 51 18.68 -1.85 3.61
N LEU A 52 17.40 -1.84 3.27
CA LEU A 52 16.62 -0.61 3.13
C LEU A 52 16.26 -0.03 4.51
N SER A 53 15.94 -0.90 5.47
CA SER A 53 15.60 -0.47 6.83
C SER A 53 16.72 0.30 7.52
N GLU A 54 17.98 0.02 7.18
CA GLU A 54 19.17 0.72 7.69
C GLU A 54 19.31 2.17 7.17
N LYS A 55 18.61 2.51 6.08
CA LYS A 55 18.68 3.83 5.43
C LYS A 55 17.65 4.84 5.96
N ILE A 56 16.80 4.43 6.90
CA ILE A 56 15.70 5.24 7.44
C ILE A 56 15.58 5.05 8.95
N ASN A 57 14.74 5.83 9.60
CA ASN A 57 14.44 5.69 11.04
C ASN A 57 13.55 4.46 11.29
N CYS A 58 14.11 3.26 11.06
CA CYS A 58 13.41 1.99 11.22
C CYS A 58 13.47 1.50 12.68
N LEU A 59 12.31 1.17 13.26
CA LEU A 59 12.17 0.62 14.61
C LEU A 59 12.28 -0.91 14.64
N GLY A 60 12.15 -1.56 13.48
CA GLY A 60 12.24 -3.00 13.30
C GLY A 60 11.53 -3.46 12.04
N ILE A 61 11.87 -4.67 11.59
CA ILE A 61 11.24 -5.33 10.46
C ILE A 61 10.54 -6.61 10.94
N MET A 62 9.34 -6.90 10.44
CA MET A 62 8.51 -8.03 10.89
C MET A 62 7.95 -8.83 9.71
N PRO A 63 7.84 -10.17 9.83
CA PRO A 63 7.14 -10.96 8.82
C PRO A 63 5.66 -10.59 8.78
N CYS A 64 5.11 -10.46 7.58
CA CYS A 64 3.69 -10.17 7.38
C CYS A 64 3.21 -10.69 6.03
N ASP A 65 2.43 -11.77 6.05
CA ASP A 65 1.61 -12.16 4.91
C ASP A 65 0.18 -11.67 5.15
N VAL A 66 -0.26 -10.72 4.34
CA VAL A 66 -1.60 -10.12 4.49
C VAL A 66 -2.75 -11.04 4.09
N SER A 67 -2.46 -12.22 3.53
CA SER A 67 -3.45 -13.26 3.29
C SER A 67 -3.77 -14.08 4.55
N GLU A 68 -3.01 -13.90 5.63
CA GLU A 68 -3.12 -14.65 6.89
C GLU A 68 -3.47 -13.70 8.04
N THR A 69 -4.69 -13.83 8.57
CA THR A 69 -5.17 -12.99 9.69
C THR A 69 -4.22 -13.01 10.90
N SER A 70 -3.71 -14.20 11.27
CA SER A 70 -2.75 -14.35 12.38
C SER A 70 -1.45 -13.59 12.16
N SER A 71 -1.02 -13.42 10.91
CA SER A 71 0.17 -12.66 10.57
C SER A 71 -0.01 -11.17 10.86
N LEU A 72 -1.18 -10.62 10.54
CA LEU A 72 -1.54 -9.23 10.82
C LEU A 72 -1.64 -8.97 12.33
N GLU A 73 -2.27 -9.87 13.07
CA GLU A 73 -2.35 -9.81 14.54
C GLU A 73 -0.96 -9.81 15.17
N ASN A 74 -0.08 -10.71 14.73
CA ASN A 74 1.29 -10.82 15.24
C ASN A 74 2.12 -9.55 15.01
N VAL A 75 1.96 -8.91 13.83
CA VAL A 75 2.62 -7.63 13.55
C VAL A 75 2.16 -6.55 14.53
N CYS A 76 0.85 -6.40 14.72
CA CYS A 76 0.31 -5.39 15.62
C CYS A 76 0.71 -5.65 17.08
N ASN A 77 0.71 -6.91 17.51
CA ASN A 77 1.15 -7.31 18.85
C ASN A 77 2.66 -7.14 19.10
N GLY A 78 3.47 -7.22 18.02
CA GLY A 78 4.92 -7.01 18.09
C GLY A 78 5.33 -5.53 18.19
N ILE A 79 4.43 -4.61 17.91
CA ILE A 79 4.68 -3.17 17.97
C ILE A 79 4.68 -2.69 19.43
N LYS A 80 5.77 -2.06 19.86
CA LYS A 80 5.88 -1.52 21.22
C LYS A 80 5.23 -0.12 21.30
N GLY A 81 4.17 -0.03 22.12
CA GLY A 81 3.41 1.20 22.33
C GLY A 81 2.49 1.56 21.17
N ASN A 82 2.01 2.78 21.15
CA ASN A 82 1.07 3.24 20.15
C ASN A 82 1.78 3.79 18.90
N ILE A 83 1.07 3.75 17.76
CA ILE A 83 1.49 4.38 16.51
C ILE A 83 0.61 5.60 16.17
N ASP A 84 1.13 6.50 15.34
CA ASP A 84 0.43 7.68 14.84
C ASP A 84 -0.14 7.46 13.44
N PHE A 85 0.49 6.56 12.65
CA PHE A 85 0.04 6.29 11.28
C PHE A 85 0.27 4.83 10.86
N PHE A 86 -0.50 4.42 9.87
CA PHE A 86 -0.36 3.13 9.20
C PHE A 86 -0.50 3.32 7.69
N VAL A 87 0.40 2.71 6.93
CA VAL A 87 0.41 2.71 5.46
C VAL A 87 0.27 1.28 4.94
N HIS A 88 -0.79 1.04 4.17
CA HIS A 88 -1.06 -0.20 3.46
C HIS A 88 -0.80 -0.03 1.97
N ALA A 89 0.28 -0.60 1.47
CA ALA A 89 0.69 -0.49 0.08
C ALA A 89 0.85 -1.88 -0.57
N VAL A 90 -0.19 -2.70 -0.44
CA VAL A 90 -0.21 -4.09 -0.92
C VAL A 90 -1.23 -4.26 -2.05
N ALA A 91 -0.86 -5.03 -3.06
CA ALA A 91 -1.75 -5.49 -4.11
C ALA A 91 -1.21 -6.79 -4.71
N TYR A 92 -2.11 -7.67 -5.11
CA TYR A 92 -1.79 -8.92 -5.77
C TYR A 92 -2.90 -9.33 -6.74
N SER A 93 -2.52 -9.83 -7.90
CA SER A 93 -3.33 -10.65 -8.78
C SER A 93 -2.44 -11.61 -9.58
N ASP A 94 -3.00 -12.70 -10.10
CA ASP A 94 -2.27 -13.55 -11.03
C ASP A 94 -1.96 -12.74 -12.31
N LYS A 95 -0.66 -12.65 -12.63
CA LYS A 95 -0.16 -11.91 -13.81
C LYS A 95 -0.73 -12.41 -15.12
N ASN A 96 -1.08 -13.70 -15.21
CA ASN A 96 -1.64 -14.29 -16.42
C ASN A 96 -3.06 -13.78 -16.72
N GLU A 97 -3.75 -13.27 -15.70
CA GLU A 97 -5.09 -12.69 -15.81
C GLU A 97 -5.09 -11.15 -15.86
N LEU A 98 -3.91 -10.51 -15.73
CA LEU A 98 -3.70 -9.09 -15.96
C LEU A 98 -3.36 -8.79 -17.44
N SER A 99 -4.03 -9.53 -18.32
CA SER A 99 -4.01 -9.39 -19.78
C SER A 99 -5.29 -9.93 -20.38
N GLY A 100 -5.66 -9.46 -21.57
CA GLY A 100 -6.87 -9.93 -22.26
C GLY A 100 -8.17 -9.45 -21.60
N LYS A 101 -9.19 -10.29 -21.59
CA LYS A 101 -10.55 -9.91 -21.19
C LYS A 101 -10.81 -10.19 -19.69
N TYR A 102 -11.33 -9.20 -18.97
CA TYR A 102 -11.82 -9.36 -17.60
C TYR A 102 -12.81 -10.51 -17.43
N LEU A 103 -13.64 -10.75 -18.46
CA LEU A 103 -14.62 -11.86 -18.45
C LEU A 103 -14.00 -13.24 -18.18
N ASN A 104 -12.71 -13.40 -18.44
CA ASN A 104 -11.97 -14.65 -18.24
C ASN A 104 -11.40 -14.79 -16.83
N THR A 105 -11.64 -13.84 -15.93
CA THR A 105 -11.16 -13.90 -14.54
C THR A 105 -11.70 -15.15 -13.85
N THR A 106 -10.78 -15.97 -13.31
CA THR A 106 -11.15 -17.17 -12.56
C THR A 106 -11.68 -16.82 -11.18
N ARG A 107 -12.53 -17.70 -10.64
CA ARG A 107 -13.04 -17.57 -9.27
C ARG A 107 -11.89 -17.51 -8.25
N GLU A 108 -10.90 -18.37 -8.43
CA GLU A 108 -9.74 -18.46 -7.53
C GLU A 108 -8.97 -17.15 -7.50
N ASN A 109 -8.58 -16.62 -8.65
CA ASN A 109 -7.85 -15.35 -8.72
C ASN A 109 -8.71 -14.18 -8.23
N PHE A 110 -10.02 -14.16 -8.53
CA PHE A 110 -10.91 -13.12 -8.02
C PHE A 110 -10.91 -13.09 -6.48
N LEU A 111 -11.12 -14.23 -5.83
CA LEU A 111 -11.15 -14.32 -4.36
C LEU A 111 -9.81 -13.93 -3.75
N ARG A 112 -8.70 -14.42 -4.30
CA ARG A 112 -7.36 -14.13 -3.82
C ARG A 112 -6.98 -12.66 -4.01
N SER A 113 -7.30 -12.10 -5.18
CA SER A 113 -7.05 -10.68 -5.45
C SER A 113 -7.86 -9.78 -4.53
N MET A 114 -9.13 -10.07 -4.29
CA MET A 114 -9.99 -9.33 -3.36
C MET A 114 -9.50 -9.43 -1.91
N LEU A 115 -9.10 -10.62 -1.46
CA LEU A 115 -8.54 -10.81 -0.12
C LEU A 115 -7.30 -9.93 0.07
N ILE A 116 -6.30 -10.06 -0.81
CA ILE A 116 -5.00 -9.40 -0.64
C ILE A 116 -5.06 -7.91 -0.99
N SER A 117 -5.79 -7.52 -2.04
CA SER A 117 -5.73 -6.14 -2.55
C SER A 117 -6.83 -5.22 -2.01
N CYS A 118 -7.81 -5.77 -1.28
CA CYS A 118 -8.92 -5.00 -0.72
C CYS A 118 -9.15 -5.34 0.75
N PHE A 119 -9.53 -6.59 1.07
CA PHE A 119 -10.00 -6.96 2.40
C PHE A 119 -8.88 -6.90 3.45
N SER A 120 -7.64 -7.19 3.07
CA SER A 120 -6.48 -7.07 3.97
C SER A 120 -6.34 -5.67 4.59
N PHE A 121 -6.74 -4.60 3.87
CA PHE A 121 -6.78 -3.25 4.44
C PHE A 121 -7.81 -3.14 5.57
N THR A 122 -8.96 -3.78 5.44
CA THR A 122 -9.99 -3.82 6.49
C THR A 122 -9.49 -4.59 7.71
N GLU A 123 -8.90 -5.76 7.52
CA GLU A 123 -8.37 -6.58 8.61
C GLU A 123 -7.26 -5.87 9.36
N VAL A 124 -6.26 -5.34 8.64
CA VAL A 124 -5.16 -4.64 9.30
C VAL A 124 -5.63 -3.33 9.94
N SER A 125 -6.63 -2.65 9.41
CA SER A 125 -7.22 -1.45 10.04
C SER A 125 -7.90 -1.79 11.36
N LYS A 126 -8.57 -2.95 11.44
CA LYS A 126 -9.13 -3.47 12.69
C LYS A 126 -8.03 -3.67 13.74
N GLU A 127 -6.94 -4.35 13.40
CA GLU A 127 -5.84 -4.60 14.32
C GLU A 127 -5.09 -3.31 14.67
N ALA A 128 -4.75 -2.49 13.68
CA ALA A 128 -4.11 -1.20 13.91
C ALA A 128 -4.95 -0.25 14.79
N SER A 129 -6.29 -0.32 14.71
CA SER A 129 -7.18 0.50 15.53
C SER A 129 -7.07 0.26 17.04
N LYS A 130 -6.43 -0.84 17.46
CA LYS A 130 -6.16 -1.19 18.86
C LYS A 130 -4.92 -0.46 19.41
N ILE A 131 -3.99 -0.12 18.52
CA ILE A 131 -2.68 0.45 18.86
C ILE A 131 -2.44 1.84 18.26
N ILE A 132 -3.33 2.34 17.41
CA ILE A 132 -3.22 3.69 16.85
C ILE A 132 -3.77 4.72 17.85
N LYS A 133 -3.07 5.84 17.98
CA LYS A 133 -3.53 6.96 18.83
C LYS A 133 -4.78 7.61 18.27
N ASP A 134 -5.57 8.19 19.13
CA ASP A 134 -6.65 9.09 18.72
C ASP A 134 -6.08 10.23 17.86
N GLY A 135 -6.71 10.49 16.73
CA GLY A 135 -6.23 11.45 15.73
C GLY A 135 -5.20 10.89 14.76
N GLY A 136 -4.91 9.58 14.80
CA GLY A 136 -3.99 8.92 13.88
C GLY A 136 -4.49 8.86 12.43
N SER A 137 -3.70 8.27 11.54
CA SER A 137 -3.97 8.20 10.11
C SER A 137 -3.75 6.80 9.55
N LEU A 138 -4.74 6.29 8.81
CA LEU A 138 -4.63 5.08 7.98
C LEU A 138 -4.61 5.51 6.52
N LEU A 139 -3.68 4.96 5.74
CA LEU A 139 -3.51 5.27 4.33
C LEU A 139 -3.40 3.99 3.52
N THR A 140 -4.10 3.94 2.40
CA THR A 140 -3.91 2.89 1.39
C THR A 140 -3.63 3.47 0.01
N LEU A 141 -3.26 2.61 -0.94
CA LEU A 141 -2.98 3.00 -2.31
C LEU A 141 -4.04 2.43 -3.24
N THR A 142 -4.63 3.30 -4.05
CA THR A 142 -5.56 2.94 -5.12
C THR A 142 -5.03 3.38 -6.47
N TYR A 143 -5.76 3.06 -7.53
CA TYR A 143 -5.47 3.50 -8.87
C TYR A 143 -6.76 3.52 -9.68
N GLU A 144 -7.11 4.67 -10.21
CA GLU A 144 -8.24 4.95 -11.12
C GLU A 144 -9.36 3.89 -11.14
N SER A 145 -10.30 4.02 -10.21
CA SER A 145 -11.39 3.06 -10.07
C SER A 145 -12.67 3.46 -10.81
N SER A 146 -12.72 4.68 -11.37
CA SER A 146 -13.89 5.21 -12.05
C SER A 146 -13.98 4.78 -13.52
N LYS A 147 -12.91 4.20 -14.06
CA LYS A 147 -12.80 3.80 -15.48
C LYS A 147 -12.30 2.38 -15.62
N ALA A 148 -12.69 1.72 -16.71
CA ALA A 148 -12.11 0.44 -17.10
C ALA A 148 -10.74 0.68 -17.76
N ILE A 149 -9.68 0.30 -17.05
CA ILE A 149 -8.31 0.41 -17.55
C ILE A 149 -7.94 -0.89 -18.26
N PRO A 150 -7.45 -0.84 -19.50
CA PRO A 150 -7.04 -2.04 -20.24
C PRO A 150 -6.03 -2.88 -19.43
N ASN A 151 -6.22 -4.19 -19.44
CA ASN A 151 -5.37 -5.18 -18.74
C ASN A 151 -5.31 -5.05 -17.21
N TYR A 152 -6.00 -4.07 -16.61
CA TYR A 152 -6.07 -3.97 -15.16
C TYR A 152 -7.09 -4.94 -14.56
N ASN A 153 -8.09 -5.32 -15.31
CA ASN A 153 -9.05 -6.42 -15.09
C ASN A 153 -9.55 -6.48 -13.62
N VAL A 154 -9.38 -7.60 -12.93
CA VAL A 154 -9.82 -7.79 -11.55
C VAL A 154 -9.23 -6.75 -10.58
N MET A 155 -8.06 -6.24 -10.87
CA MET A 155 -7.47 -5.20 -10.02
C MET A 155 -8.27 -3.90 -9.99
N GLY A 156 -8.89 -3.51 -11.12
CA GLY A 156 -9.82 -2.37 -11.15
C GLY A 156 -11.02 -2.59 -10.21
N VAL A 157 -11.57 -3.79 -10.20
CA VAL A 157 -12.66 -4.17 -9.30
C VAL A 157 -12.20 -4.14 -7.84
N CYS A 158 -11.02 -4.70 -7.54
CA CYS A 158 -10.43 -4.64 -6.20
C CYS A 158 -10.22 -3.20 -5.71
N LYS A 159 -9.73 -2.31 -6.59
CA LYS A 159 -9.49 -0.90 -6.22
C LYS A 159 -10.80 -0.13 -5.99
N SER A 160 -11.85 -0.40 -6.76
CA SER A 160 -13.18 0.16 -6.52
C SER A 160 -13.74 -0.28 -5.15
N ALA A 161 -13.61 -1.57 -4.83
CA ALA A 161 -14.00 -2.10 -3.52
C ALA A 161 -13.15 -1.52 -2.38
N LEU A 162 -11.84 -1.36 -2.59
CA LEU A 162 -10.94 -0.74 -1.61
C LEU A 162 -11.33 0.72 -1.32
N GLU A 163 -11.64 1.51 -2.33
CA GLU A 163 -12.09 2.90 -2.16
C GLU A 163 -13.44 2.99 -1.41
N ALA A 164 -14.35 2.05 -1.66
CA ALA A 164 -15.56 1.91 -0.86
C ALA A 164 -15.22 1.59 0.61
N SER A 165 -14.31 0.63 0.85
CA SER A 165 -13.87 0.24 2.20
C SER A 165 -13.27 1.40 2.99
N VAL A 166 -12.50 2.30 2.33
CA VAL A 166 -11.96 3.52 2.95
C VAL A 166 -13.08 4.35 3.59
N LYS A 167 -14.20 4.52 2.90
CA LYS A 167 -15.34 5.32 3.39
C LYS A 167 -15.99 4.69 4.62
N TYR A 168 -16.19 3.37 4.62
CA TYR A 168 -16.77 2.66 5.75
C TYR A 168 -15.84 2.66 6.96
N LEU A 169 -14.54 2.42 6.74
CA LEU A 169 -13.53 2.48 7.82
C LEU A 169 -13.41 3.90 8.40
N ALA A 170 -13.45 4.94 7.56
CA ALA A 170 -13.44 6.33 8.01
C ALA A 170 -14.65 6.65 8.91
N ARG A 171 -15.84 6.15 8.55
CA ARG A 171 -17.05 6.28 9.37
C ARG A 171 -16.90 5.59 10.73
N ASP A 172 -16.41 4.36 10.72
CA ASP A 172 -16.33 3.53 11.93
C ASP A 172 -15.26 4.05 12.90
N LEU A 173 -14.13 4.53 12.37
CA LEU A 173 -12.99 5.01 13.16
C LEU A 173 -13.04 6.52 13.48
N GLY A 174 -13.99 7.25 12.89
CA GLY A 174 -14.11 8.71 13.03
C GLY A 174 -14.34 9.16 14.48
N LYS A 175 -15.00 8.37 15.32
CA LYS A 175 -15.20 8.66 16.76
C LYS A 175 -13.86 8.77 17.52
N LYS A 176 -12.84 8.03 17.10
CA LYS A 176 -11.47 8.11 17.60
C LYS A 176 -10.64 9.18 16.87
N LYS A 177 -11.27 10.01 16.02
CA LYS A 177 -10.60 11.01 15.17
C LYS A 177 -9.53 10.41 14.24
N ILE A 178 -9.57 9.11 13.98
CA ILE A 178 -8.66 8.42 13.07
C ILE A 178 -9.15 8.71 11.65
N ARG A 179 -8.25 9.27 10.83
CA ARG A 179 -8.50 9.54 9.42
C ARG A 179 -8.14 8.33 8.58
N VAL A 180 -8.98 7.99 7.61
CA VAL A 180 -8.73 6.89 6.67
C VAL A 180 -8.81 7.45 5.25
N ASN A 181 -7.74 7.31 4.49
CA ASN A 181 -7.62 7.88 3.16
C ASN A 181 -6.97 6.89 2.18
N ALA A 182 -7.12 7.17 0.90
CA ALA A 182 -6.41 6.51 -0.18
C ALA A 182 -5.73 7.53 -1.08
N ILE A 183 -4.52 7.21 -1.57
CA ILE A 183 -3.86 7.94 -2.63
C ILE A 183 -4.10 7.19 -3.93
N SER A 184 -4.72 7.85 -4.91
CA SER A 184 -4.80 7.37 -6.29
C SER A 184 -3.54 7.82 -7.02
N ALA A 185 -2.53 6.97 -6.99
CA ALA A 185 -1.27 7.22 -7.68
C ALA A 185 -1.45 6.97 -9.20
N GLY A 186 -0.68 7.68 -10.00
CA GLY A 186 -0.57 7.38 -11.43
C GLY A 186 0.22 6.08 -11.68
N PRO A 187 0.44 5.71 -12.96
CA PRO A 187 1.21 4.52 -13.28
C PRO A 187 2.69 4.70 -12.91
N ILE A 188 3.16 3.90 -11.98
CA ILE A 188 4.54 3.92 -11.47
C ILE A 188 5.23 2.60 -11.82
N LYS A 189 6.49 2.68 -12.25
CA LYS A 189 7.31 1.50 -12.57
C LYS A 189 7.71 0.75 -11.30
N THR A 190 6.87 -0.19 -10.88
CA THR A 190 7.10 -1.06 -9.73
C THR A 190 7.15 -2.52 -10.14
N LEU A 191 7.59 -3.39 -9.23
CA LEU A 191 7.53 -4.85 -9.45
C LEU A 191 6.08 -5.31 -9.70
N ALA A 192 5.11 -4.81 -8.96
CA ALA A 192 3.69 -5.13 -9.15
C ALA A 192 3.17 -4.65 -10.51
N ALA A 193 3.52 -3.44 -10.93
CA ALA A 193 3.10 -2.89 -12.22
C ALA A 193 3.69 -3.63 -13.41
N SER A 194 4.85 -4.29 -13.27
CA SER A 194 5.44 -5.11 -14.33
C SER A 194 4.62 -6.36 -14.68
N ALA A 195 3.69 -6.75 -13.84
CA ALA A 195 2.76 -7.86 -14.09
C ALA A 195 1.58 -7.48 -14.99
N ILE A 196 1.31 -6.18 -15.21
CA ILE A 196 0.21 -5.69 -16.03
C ILE A 196 0.60 -5.82 -17.51
N GLY A 197 -0.26 -6.44 -18.31
CA GLY A 197 -0.09 -6.51 -19.77
C GLY A 197 0.00 -5.11 -20.37
N ASP A 198 0.89 -4.92 -21.34
CA ASP A 198 1.12 -3.63 -22.02
C ASP A 198 1.43 -2.44 -21.10
N ALA A 199 2.05 -2.69 -19.95
CA ALA A 199 2.44 -1.63 -19.01
C ALA A 199 3.25 -0.50 -19.69
N LYS A 200 4.07 -0.82 -20.71
CA LYS A 200 4.81 0.17 -21.49
C LYS A 200 3.89 1.16 -22.21
N PHE A 201 2.79 0.66 -22.76
CA PHE A 201 1.78 1.50 -23.40
C PHE A 201 1.12 2.43 -22.37
N LEU A 202 0.74 1.93 -21.21
CA LEU A 202 0.15 2.74 -20.15
C LEU A 202 1.08 3.87 -19.69
N TYR A 203 2.38 3.58 -19.51
CA TYR A 203 3.36 4.61 -19.13
C TYR A 203 3.52 5.67 -20.23
N LYS A 204 3.63 5.25 -21.49
CA LYS A 204 3.77 6.20 -22.61
C LYS A 204 2.52 7.03 -22.79
N TRP A 205 1.35 6.41 -22.74
CA TRP A 205 0.07 7.11 -22.83
C TRP A 205 -0.07 8.17 -21.74
N ASN A 206 0.24 7.81 -20.49
CA ASN A 206 0.15 8.75 -19.37
C ASN A 206 1.15 9.90 -19.50
N GLU A 207 2.39 9.63 -19.90
CA GLU A 207 3.40 10.66 -20.17
C GLU A 207 2.92 11.65 -21.23
N ASP A 208 2.36 11.14 -22.34
CA ASP A 208 1.90 11.97 -23.45
C ASP A 208 0.66 12.82 -23.10
N HIS A 209 -0.20 12.32 -22.19
CA HIS A 209 -1.45 12.99 -21.81
C HIS A 209 -1.37 13.75 -20.50
N SER A 210 -0.38 13.49 -19.66
CA SER A 210 -0.12 14.26 -18.44
C SER A 210 0.23 15.72 -18.79
N PHE A 211 -0.29 16.67 -18.04
CA PHE A 211 0.07 18.09 -18.23
C PHE A 211 1.55 18.34 -17.97
N LEU A 212 2.16 17.62 -17.02
CA LEU A 212 3.58 17.72 -16.71
C LEU A 212 4.48 16.93 -17.67
N LYS A 213 3.89 16.20 -18.65
CA LYS A 213 4.62 15.40 -19.65
C LYS A 213 5.63 14.42 -19.05
N ARG A 214 5.31 13.91 -17.88
CA ARG A 214 6.08 12.85 -17.20
C ARG A 214 5.15 11.92 -16.44
N ASN A 215 5.64 10.73 -16.15
CA ASN A 215 5.01 9.85 -15.18
C ASN A 215 5.38 10.29 -13.75
N VAL A 216 4.51 9.95 -12.82
CA VAL A 216 4.81 10.03 -11.38
C VAL A 216 5.83 8.95 -10.98
N ASP A 217 6.57 9.20 -9.93
CA ASP A 217 7.48 8.23 -9.32
C ASP A 217 7.12 7.97 -7.84
N ILE A 218 7.91 7.14 -7.18
CA ILE A 218 7.67 6.77 -5.78
C ILE A 218 7.85 7.95 -4.81
N HIS A 219 8.64 8.96 -5.19
CA HIS A 219 8.88 10.15 -4.37
C HIS A 219 7.71 11.14 -4.49
N ASP A 220 7.11 11.26 -5.68
CA ASP A 220 5.89 12.07 -5.85
C ASP A 220 4.76 11.57 -4.94
N VAL A 221 4.69 10.26 -4.67
CA VAL A 221 3.69 9.68 -3.77
C VAL A 221 4.13 9.81 -2.30
N GLY A 222 5.41 9.79 -2.04
CA GLY A 222 5.98 9.92 -0.70
C GLY A 222 5.80 11.32 -0.10
N ASN A 223 5.89 12.33 -0.93
CA ASN A 223 5.80 13.75 -0.55
C ASN A 223 4.35 14.23 -0.44
#